data_b420ec1345f88a9d7480701ba41dc5a5
#
_entry.id   b420ec1345f88a9d7480701ba41dc5a5
#
_cell.length_a   1.000
_cell.length_b   1.000
_cell.length_c   1.000
_cell.angle_alpha   90.00
_cell.angle_beta   90.00
_cell.angle_gamma   90.00
#
_symmetry.space_group_name_H-M   'P 1'
#
loop_
_entity.id
_entity.type
_entity.pdbx_description
1 polymer ?
#
loop_
_entity_poly.entity_id
_entity_poly.type
_entity_poly.pdbx_seq_one_letter_code
_entity_poly.pdbx_strand_id
1 'polypeptide(L)'
;MRILTYLLFILLISCNQKKISQKDHSLFWQKNSAEYVALCYQAFNIAKTQLDKALEKEYSKKPAIVIDIDETVLNNLPYNEMLIDSSESFNQKSWSRWVNKKIATTIPGSLEFLNYVKSKDVELIYLSNRRVENFDPTKENLVSLGYPFDENTIMLLRDETSDKTKRRNSLSDFEIIMLLGDNLADFSSVFYKKSNKERIKNVDSLSNHFGQKFIVLPNLIYGDWEYGFE
;
A
#
# COMPACT_ATOMS: atom_id res chain seq x y z
N MET A 1 45.94 -62.71 -15.55
CA MET A 1 45.87 -61.25 -15.34
C MET A 1 44.42 -60.81 -15.48
N ARG A 2 43.76 -60.53 -14.38
CA ARG A 2 42.39 -60.04 -14.37
C ARG A 2 42.43 -58.49 -14.17
N ILE A 3 42.03 -57.77 -15.21
CA ILE A 3 41.93 -56.30 -15.15
C ILE A 3 40.59 -55.96 -14.48
N LEU A 4 40.68 -55.39 -13.27
CA LEU A 4 39.55 -54.95 -12.49
C LEU A 4 39.20 -53.53 -12.95
N THR A 5 38.12 -53.37 -13.73
CA THR A 5 37.64 -52.07 -14.19
C THR A 5 36.76 -51.45 -13.06
N TYR A 6 37.26 -50.43 -12.36
CA TYR A 6 36.47 -49.64 -11.42
C TYR A 6 35.59 -48.66 -12.20
N LEU A 7 34.30 -48.91 -12.19
CA LEU A 7 33.31 -47.95 -12.67
C LEU A 7 33.11 -46.88 -11.59
N LEU A 8 33.64 -45.67 -11.80
CA LEU A 8 33.45 -44.55 -10.92
C LEU A 8 32.06 -43.93 -11.19
N PHE A 9 31.08 -44.26 -10.37
CA PHE A 9 29.75 -43.62 -10.44
C PHE A 9 29.85 -42.21 -9.81
N ILE A 10 30.03 -41.19 -10.65
CA ILE A 10 29.90 -39.78 -10.22
C ILE A 10 28.41 -39.51 -10.09
N LEU A 11 27.89 -39.53 -8.84
CA LEU A 11 26.59 -39.03 -8.48
C LEU A 11 26.63 -37.50 -8.64
N LEU A 12 26.18 -37.00 -9.80
CA LEU A 12 25.85 -35.59 -9.95
C LEU A 12 24.63 -35.29 -9.08
N ILE A 13 24.87 -34.89 -7.82
CA ILE A 13 23.85 -34.28 -7.01
C ILE A 13 23.60 -32.90 -7.64
N SER A 14 22.66 -32.87 -8.59
CA SER A 14 22.10 -31.62 -9.07
C SER A 14 21.38 -30.96 -7.91
N CYS A 15 22.05 -30.03 -7.26
CA CYS A 15 21.45 -29.17 -6.28
C CYS A 15 20.47 -28.27 -7.07
N ASN A 16 19.22 -28.68 -7.11
CA ASN A 16 18.15 -27.92 -7.75
C ASN A 16 17.88 -26.70 -6.84
N GLN A 17 18.77 -25.71 -6.89
CA GLN A 17 18.54 -24.44 -6.21
C GLN A 17 17.28 -23.84 -6.84
N LYS A 18 16.20 -23.80 -6.05
CA LYS A 18 14.97 -23.11 -6.43
C LYS A 18 15.39 -21.68 -6.80
N LYS A 19 15.27 -21.33 -8.07
CA LYS A 19 15.64 -20.00 -8.55
C LYS A 19 14.70 -19.00 -7.85
N ILE A 20 15.23 -18.26 -6.88
CA ILE A 20 14.47 -17.27 -6.12
C ILE A 20 13.99 -16.22 -7.14
N SER A 21 12.69 -16.01 -7.24
CA SER A 21 12.11 -15.02 -8.15
C SER A 21 12.29 -13.60 -7.59
N GLN A 22 12.14 -12.59 -8.43
CA GLN A 22 12.15 -11.18 -7.96
C GLN A 22 11.01 -10.93 -6.96
N LYS A 23 9.85 -11.56 -7.17
CA LYS A 23 8.71 -11.46 -6.22
C LYS A 23 9.04 -12.09 -4.87
N ASP A 24 9.80 -13.19 -4.84
CA ASP A 24 10.25 -13.79 -3.57
C ASP A 24 11.16 -12.83 -2.80
N HIS A 25 12.05 -12.09 -3.48
CA HIS A 25 12.91 -11.08 -2.86
C HIS A 25 12.11 -9.90 -2.31
N SER A 26 11.15 -9.38 -3.10
CA SER A 26 10.29 -8.28 -2.66
C SER A 26 9.44 -8.66 -1.46
N LEU A 27 8.84 -9.85 -1.51
CA LEU A 27 8.06 -10.42 -0.41
C LEU A 27 8.92 -10.61 0.85
N PHE A 28 10.12 -11.21 0.71
CA PHE A 28 11.04 -11.41 1.81
C PHE A 28 11.43 -10.09 2.47
N TRP A 29 11.75 -9.07 1.66
CA TRP A 29 12.11 -7.75 2.16
C TRP A 29 10.96 -7.09 2.93
N GLN A 30 9.77 -7.06 2.37
CA GLN A 30 8.61 -6.44 3.01
C GLN A 30 8.15 -7.20 4.27
N LYS A 31 8.35 -8.52 4.31
CA LYS A 31 7.99 -9.37 5.45
C LYS A 31 8.98 -9.29 6.60
N ASN A 32 10.29 -9.23 6.30
CA ASN A 32 11.34 -9.55 7.28
C ASN A 32 12.34 -8.42 7.51
N SER A 33 12.37 -7.35 6.67
CA SER A 33 13.38 -6.32 6.85
C SER A 33 12.98 -5.30 7.91
N ALA A 34 13.94 -4.96 8.76
CA ALA A 34 13.80 -3.86 9.71
C ALA A 34 13.67 -2.51 8.99
N GLU A 35 14.28 -2.39 7.80
CA GLU A 35 14.22 -1.20 6.95
C GLU A 35 12.80 -0.90 6.50
N TYR A 36 12.00 -1.92 6.11
CA TYR A 36 10.59 -1.74 5.80
C TYR A 36 9.82 -1.14 6.96
N VAL A 37 9.97 -1.72 8.14
CA VAL A 37 9.32 -1.24 9.37
C VAL A 37 9.76 0.20 9.69
N ALA A 38 11.06 0.48 9.59
CA ALA A 38 11.60 1.81 9.83
C ALA A 38 11.07 2.86 8.84
N LEU A 39 10.94 2.51 7.56
CA LEU A 39 10.37 3.39 6.53
C LEU A 39 8.88 3.67 6.79
N CYS A 40 8.11 2.68 7.22
CA CYS A 40 6.71 2.89 7.62
C CYS A 40 6.61 3.88 8.79
N TYR A 41 7.37 3.67 9.86
CA TYR A 41 7.40 4.62 10.99
C TYR A 41 7.89 6.01 10.56
N GLN A 42 8.91 6.10 9.70
CA GLN A 42 9.39 7.37 9.18
C GLN A 42 8.28 8.11 8.44
N ALA A 43 7.51 7.43 7.57
CA ALA A 43 6.40 8.02 6.83
C ALA A 43 5.34 8.60 7.78
N PHE A 44 4.89 7.83 8.78
CA PHE A 44 3.88 8.29 9.73
C PHE A 44 4.39 9.36 10.71
N ASN A 45 5.66 9.32 11.10
CA ASN A 45 6.27 10.37 11.92
C ASN A 45 6.35 11.71 11.15
N ILE A 46 6.71 11.65 9.85
CA ILE A 46 6.68 12.81 8.97
C ILE A 46 5.24 13.32 8.82
N ALA A 47 4.29 12.42 8.55
CA ALA A 47 2.87 12.76 8.46
C ALA A 47 2.37 13.50 9.70
N LYS A 48 2.69 13.00 10.90
CA LYS A 48 2.33 13.64 12.16
C LYS A 48 2.88 15.06 12.28
N THR A 49 4.18 15.22 11.98
CA THR A 49 4.85 16.54 12.04
C THR A 49 4.23 17.52 11.04
N GLN A 50 3.92 17.06 9.83
CA GLN A 50 3.32 17.91 8.81
C GLN A 50 1.85 18.23 9.10
N LEU A 51 1.13 17.31 9.73
CA LEU A 51 -0.24 17.57 10.20
C LEU A 51 -0.24 18.70 11.24
N ASP A 52 0.63 18.63 12.25
CA ASP A 52 0.71 19.66 13.27
C ASP A 52 0.99 21.04 12.65
N LYS A 53 1.96 21.11 11.72
CA LYS A 53 2.27 22.35 10.98
C LYS A 53 1.09 22.84 10.11
N ALA A 54 0.37 21.92 9.48
CA ALA A 54 -0.77 22.28 8.65
C ALA A 54 -1.89 22.89 9.52
N LEU A 55 -2.13 22.34 10.70
CA LEU A 55 -3.18 22.81 11.62
C LEU A 55 -2.85 24.14 12.33
N GLU A 56 -1.64 24.68 12.17
CA GLU A 56 -1.33 26.06 12.57
C GLU A 56 -1.98 27.12 11.66
N LYS A 57 -2.50 26.70 10.49
CA LYS A 57 -3.14 27.57 9.50
C LYS A 57 -4.65 27.58 9.68
N GLU A 58 -5.27 28.69 9.36
CA GLU A 58 -6.72 28.77 9.20
C GLU A 58 -7.15 28.30 7.81
N TYR A 59 -8.24 27.58 7.74
CA TYR A 59 -8.82 27.06 6.49
C TYR A 59 -10.28 27.54 6.36
N SER A 60 -10.69 27.87 5.14
CA SER A 60 -12.09 28.22 4.84
C SER A 60 -13.02 27.02 4.80
N LYS A 61 -12.45 25.82 4.67
CA LYS A 61 -13.15 24.53 4.67
C LYS A 61 -12.54 23.65 5.75
N LYS A 62 -13.29 22.62 6.19
CA LYS A 62 -12.75 21.66 7.14
C LYS A 62 -11.51 20.97 6.56
N PRO A 63 -10.35 21.01 7.24
CA PRO A 63 -9.17 20.31 6.79
C PRO A 63 -9.39 18.80 6.79
N ALA A 64 -8.86 18.11 5.78
CA ALA A 64 -9.00 16.67 5.63
C ALA A 64 -7.69 15.99 5.25
N ILE A 65 -7.52 14.78 5.76
CA ILE A 65 -6.51 13.82 5.33
C ILE A 65 -7.19 12.75 4.51
N VAL A 66 -6.65 12.46 3.32
CA VAL A 66 -7.10 11.34 2.48
C VAL A 66 -6.04 10.25 2.53
N ILE A 67 -6.44 9.04 2.89
CA ILE A 67 -5.52 7.92 3.05
C ILE A 67 -6.00 6.69 2.26
N ASP A 68 -5.08 6.04 1.57
CA ASP A 68 -5.33 4.72 0.98
C ASP A 68 -5.41 3.64 2.06
N ILE A 69 -5.89 2.45 1.70
CA ILE A 69 -6.08 1.34 2.65
C ILE A 69 -5.01 0.27 2.47
N ASP A 70 -4.88 -0.30 1.27
CA ASP A 70 -4.03 -1.47 1.02
C ASP A 70 -2.55 -1.08 0.98
N GLU A 71 -1.71 -1.77 1.75
CA GLU A 71 -0.29 -1.47 1.95
C GLU A 71 0.02 -0.05 2.48
N THR A 72 -1.04 0.63 2.92
CA THR A 72 -0.95 1.96 3.57
C THR A 72 -1.47 1.91 5.01
N VAL A 73 -2.64 1.36 5.23
CA VAL A 73 -3.28 1.16 6.53
C VAL A 73 -3.31 -0.33 6.88
N LEU A 74 -3.75 -1.16 5.94
CA LEU A 74 -3.88 -2.61 6.07
C LEU A 74 -2.78 -3.34 5.31
N ASN A 75 -2.15 -4.29 5.99
CA ASN A 75 -1.11 -5.16 5.45
C ASN A 75 -1.77 -6.41 4.84
N ASN A 76 -1.69 -6.55 3.52
CA ASN A 76 -2.19 -7.69 2.78
C ASN A 76 -1.08 -8.65 2.33
N LEU A 77 0.10 -8.57 2.93
CA LEU A 77 1.22 -9.43 2.62
C LEU A 77 0.84 -10.93 2.62
N PRO A 78 0.03 -11.45 3.59
CA PRO A 78 -0.37 -12.85 3.57
C PRO A 78 -1.19 -13.28 2.33
N TYR A 79 -1.93 -12.36 1.70
CA TYR A 79 -2.59 -12.63 0.42
C TYR A 79 -1.57 -12.80 -0.70
N ASN A 80 -0.56 -11.94 -0.75
CA ASN A 80 0.50 -12.01 -1.75
C ASN A 80 1.38 -13.25 -1.57
N GLU A 81 1.65 -13.67 -0.33
CA GLU A 81 2.31 -14.96 -0.01
C GLU A 81 1.50 -16.13 -0.59
N MET A 82 0.20 -16.15 -0.34
CA MET A 82 -0.69 -17.19 -0.88
C MET A 82 -0.63 -17.26 -2.42
N LEU A 83 -0.62 -16.11 -3.11
CA LEU A 83 -0.51 -16.08 -4.58
C LEU A 83 0.82 -16.65 -5.08
N ILE A 84 1.93 -16.32 -4.42
CA ILE A 84 3.27 -16.81 -4.77
C ILE A 84 3.36 -18.32 -4.52
N ASP A 85 2.91 -18.80 -3.36
CA ASP A 85 2.95 -20.21 -2.98
C ASP A 85 2.11 -21.08 -3.89
N SER A 86 0.94 -20.59 -4.32
CA SER A 86 0.05 -21.29 -5.27
C SER A 86 0.42 -21.07 -6.73
N SER A 87 1.43 -20.23 -7.03
CA SER A 87 1.77 -19.80 -8.39
C SER A 87 0.57 -19.17 -9.13
N GLU A 88 -0.32 -18.52 -8.39
CA GLU A 88 -1.48 -17.82 -8.93
C GLU A 88 -1.18 -16.34 -9.17
N SER A 89 -1.94 -15.73 -10.07
CA SER A 89 -1.95 -14.30 -10.29
C SER A 89 -3.14 -13.67 -9.58
N PHE A 90 -3.01 -12.36 -9.29
CA PHE A 90 -4.12 -11.57 -8.76
C PHE A 90 -5.38 -11.73 -9.62
N ASN A 91 -6.52 -11.98 -8.96
CA ASN A 91 -7.83 -11.86 -9.57
C ASN A 91 -8.86 -11.34 -8.56
N GLN A 92 -9.85 -10.61 -9.06
CA GLN A 92 -10.83 -9.93 -8.21
C GLN A 92 -11.59 -10.89 -7.28
N LYS A 93 -11.89 -12.11 -7.73
CA LYS A 93 -12.62 -13.09 -6.93
C LYS A 93 -11.80 -13.59 -5.74
N SER A 94 -10.50 -13.92 -5.95
CA SER A 94 -9.61 -14.34 -4.85
C SER A 94 -9.37 -13.18 -3.89
N TRP A 95 -9.21 -11.95 -4.41
CA TRP A 95 -9.08 -10.75 -3.61
C TRP A 95 -10.30 -10.49 -2.71
N SER A 96 -11.52 -10.54 -3.27
CA SER A 96 -12.73 -10.38 -2.47
C SER A 96 -12.86 -11.47 -1.40
N ARG A 97 -12.47 -12.73 -1.68
CA ARG A 97 -12.41 -13.78 -0.66
C ARG A 97 -11.41 -13.46 0.47
N TRP A 98 -10.24 -12.87 0.12
CA TRP A 98 -9.28 -12.42 1.11
C TRP A 98 -9.86 -11.31 2.00
N VAL A 99 -10.39 -10.25 1.40
CA VAL A 99 -10.99 -9.12 2.13
C VAL A 99 -12.10 -9.60 3.07
N ASN A 100 -12.93 -10.54 2.63
CA ASN A 100 -14.02 -11.13 3.44
C ASN A 100 -13.51 -11.95 4.65
N LYS A 101 -12.26 -12.37 4.70
CA LYS A 101 -11.67 -12.99 5.91
C LYS A 101 -11.48 -11.98 7.03
N LYS A 102 -11.32 -10.68 6.74
CA LYS A 102 -11.13 -9.58 7.71
C LYS A 102 -9.91 -9.80 8.62
N ILE A 103 -8.84 -10.36 8.08
CA ILE A 103 -7.63 -10.76 8.83
C ILE A 103 -6.38 -10.00 8.39
N ALA A 104 -6.51 -8.99 7.54
CA ALA A 104 -5.42 -8.09 7.26
C ALA A 104 -4.98 -7.39 8.55
N THR A 105 -3.67 -7.24 8.75
CA THR A 105 -3.09 -6.64 9.95
C THR A 105 -2.74 -5.16 9.72
N THR A 106 -2.22 -4.48 10.72
CA THR A 106 -1.84 -3.07 10.60
C THR A 106 -0.50 -2.91 9.89
N ILE A 107 -0.35 -1.82 9.10
CA ILE A 107 0.97 -1.32 8.70
C ILE A 107 1.64 -0.66 9.91
N PRO A 108 2.95 -0.87 10.15
CA PRO A 108 3.64 -0.28 11.30
C PRO A 108 3.47 1.25 11.39
N GLY A 109 3.00 1.75 12.53
CA GLY A 109 2.78 3.17 12.79
C GLY A 109 1.44 3.74 12.31
N SER A 110 0.68 3.00 11.49
CA SER A 110 -0.58 3.49 10.92
C SER A 110 -1.68 3.67 11.97
N LEU A 111 -1.82 2.72 12.89
CA LEU A 111 -2.86 2.77 13.92
C LEU A 111 -2.66 3.97 14.87
N GLU A 112 -1.44 4.16 15.34
CA GLU A 112 -1.07 5.28 16.20
C GLU A 112 -1.29 6.61 15.50
N PHE A 113 -0.89 6.71 14.22
CA PHE A 113 -1.09 7.92 13.43
C PHE A 113 -2.58 8.24 13.24
N LEU A 114 -3.41 7.26 12.83
CA LEU A 114 -4.83 7.51 12.60
C LEU A 114 -5.60 7.83 13.88
N ASN A 115 -5.24 7.23 15.01
CA ASN A 115 -5.78 7.62 16.32
C ASN A 115 -5.34 9.04 16.71
N TYR A 116 -4.11 9.44 16.36
CA TYR A 116 -3.66 10.82 16.53
C TYR A 116 -4.48 11.79 15.65
N VAL A 117 -4.71 11.45 14.37
CA VAL A 117 -5.59 12.23 13.48
C VAL A 117 -6.99 12.41 14.09
N LYS A 118 -7.58 11.33 14.63
CA LYS A 118 -8.90 11.39 15.29
C LYS A 118 -8.93 12.31 16.49
N SER A 119 -7.81 12.53 17.16
CA SER A 119 -7.71 13.48 18.29
C SER A 119 -7.63 14.95 17.86
N LYS A 120 -7.55 15.22 16.57
CA LYS A 120 -7.48 16.57 15.99
C LYS A 120 -8.79 16.94 15.30
N ASP A 121 -9.03 18.23 15.11
CA ASP A 121 -10.17 18.72 14.32
C ASP A 121 -9.85 18.67 12.82
N VAL A 122 -9.71 17.43 12.32
CA VAL A 122 -9.42 17.15 10.91
C VAL A 122 -10.24 15.93 10.47
N GLU A 123 -10.76 15.98 9.25
CA GLU A 123 -11.51 14.86 8.69
C GLU A 123 -10.57 13.76 8.21
N LEU A 124 -10.85 12.50 8.59
CA LEU A 124 -10.15 11.32 8.09
C LEU A 124 -10.98 10.63 7.02
N ILE A 125 -10.46 10.58 5.80
CA ILE A 125 -11.15 10.03 4.64
C ILE A 125 -10.35 8.86 4.08
N TYR A 126 -10.97 7.68 4.02
CA TYR A 126 -10.39 6.52 3.35
C TYR A 126 -10.73 6.54 1.86
N LEU A 127 -9.74 6.40 0.98
CA LEU A 127 -9.92 6.40 -0.48
C LEU A 127 -9.15 5.24 -1.10
N SER A 128 -9.83 4.11 -1.35
CA SER A 128 -9.19 2.87 -1.78
C SER A 128 -9.70 2.35 -3.13
N ASN A 129 -8.89 1.53 -3.78
CA ASN A 129 -9.27 0.76 -4.96
C ASN A 129 -9.89 -0.61 -4.63
N ARG A 130 -10.19 -0.89 -3.35
CA ARG A 130 -11.13 -1.95 -3.00
C ARG A 130 -12.47 -1.68 -3.66
N ARG A 131 -13.16 -2.72 -4.10
CA ARG A 131 -14.46 -2.56 -4.73
C ARG A 131 -15.55 -2.21 -3.72
N VAL A 132 -16.61 -1.53 -4.17
CA VAL A 132 -17.75 -1.13 -3.33
C VAL A 132 -18.42 -2.31 -2.63
N GLU A 133 -18.47 -3.48 -3.25
CA GLU A 133 -18.99 -4.72 -2.63
C GLU A 133 -18.18 -5.22 -1.43
N ASN A 134 -16.96 -4.71 -1.25
CA ASN A 134 -16.11 -5.02 -0.11
C ASN A 134 -16.18 -3.96 1.01
N PHE A 135 -17.18 -3.08 0.99
CA PHE A 135 -17.32 -2.01 1.99
C PHE A 135 -17.40 -2.57 3.42
N ASP A 136 -18.40 -3.42 3.67
CA ASP A 136 -18.63 -3.95 5.02
C ASP A 136 -17.44 -4.75 5.57
N PRO A 137 -16.87 -5.74 4.85
CA PRO A 137 -15.71 -6.46 5.37
C PRO A 137 -14.48 -5.58 5.55
N THR A 138 -14.32 -4.51 4.77
CA THR A 138 -13.23 -3.53 4.96
C THR A 138 -13.44 -2.74 6.25
N LYS A 139 -14.65 -2.19 6.45
CA LYS A 139 -15.04 -1.49 7.68
C LYS A 139 -14.82 -2.37 8.91
N GLU A 140 -15.34 -3.61 8.88
CA GLU A 140 -15.23 -4.54 10.00
C GLU A 140 -13.76 -4.87 10.33
N ASN A 141 -12.89 -5.04 9.32
CA ASN A 141 -11.47 -5.26 9.56
C ASN A 141 -10.81 -4.01 10.20
N LEU A 142 -11.08 -2.82 9.68
CA LEU A 142 -10.57 -1.56 10.26
C LEU A 142 -11.00 -1.41 11.73
N VAL A 143 -12.30 -1.58 12.02
CA VAL A 143 -12.85 -1.47 13.38
C VAL A 143 -12.25 -2.52 14.31
N SER A 144 -12.11 -3.77 13.87
CA SER A 144 -11.54 -4.86 14.68
C SER A 144 -10.09 -4.61 15.09
N LEU A 145 -9.35 -3.82 14.30
CA LEU A 145 -7.96 -3.42 14.56
C LEU A 145 -7.88 -2.13 15.40
N GLY A 146 -9.01 -1.49 15.70
CA GLY A 146 -9.06 -0.25 16.49
C GLY A 146 -8.82 1.03 15.68
N TYR A 147 -8.92 0.98 14.35
CA TYR A 147 -8.87 2.18 13.53
C TYR A 147 -10.10 3.07 13.72
N PRO A 148 -9.96 4.39 13.65
CA PRO A 148 -11.10 5.30 13.70
C PRO A 148 -12.07 5.01 12.55
N PHE A 149 -13.28 4.61 12.90
CA PHE A 149 -14.37 4.41 11.97
C PHE A 149 -15.70 4.54 12.72
N ASP A 150 -16.47 5.56 12.41
CA ASP A 150 -17.79 5.80 12.95
C ASP A 150 -18.82 5.99 11.83
N GLU A 151 -20.05 6.37 12.17
CA GLU A 151 -21.15 6.55 11.22
C GLU A 151 -20.94 7.70 10.21
N ASN A 152 -20.09 8.67 10.57
CA ASN A 152 -19.76 9.81 9.72
C ASN A 152 -18.49 9.60 8.90
N THR A 153 -17.79 8.49 9.11
CA THR A 153 -16.51 8.20 8.42
C THR A 153 -16.71 8.05 6.92
N ILE A 154 -16.04 8.85 6.14
CA ILE A 154 -16.08 8.78 4.68
C ILE A 154 -15.10 7.71 4.21
N MET A 155 -15.63 6.69 3.52
CA MET A 155 -14.83 5.67 2.83
C MET A 155 -15.28 5.56 1.38
N LEU A 156 -14.43 6.03 0.45
CA LEU A 156 -14.68 6.02 -0.98
C LEU A 156 -13.96 4.82 -1.64
N LEU A 157 -14.74 3.85 -2.07
CA LEU A 157 -14.24 2.64 -2.73
C LEU A 157 -14.40 2.73 -4.25
N ARG A 158 -13.71 1.83 -4.96
CA ARG A 158 -13.76 1.75 -6.42
C ARG A 158 -15.08 1.17 -6.91
N ASP A 159 -15.74 1.91 -7.76
CA ASP A 159 -16.87 1.44 -8.57
C ASP A 159 -16.38 0.98 -9.95
N GLU A 160 -16.11 1.90 -10.86
CA GLU A 160 -15.75 1.61 -12.25
C GLU A 160 -14.23 1.58 -12.49
N THR A 161 -13.54 2.65 -12.14
CA THR A 161 -12.12 2.86 -12.48
C THR A 161 -11.21 2.88 -11.26
N SER A 162 -9.96 2.40 -11.43
CA SER A 162 -8.90 2.53 -10.42
C SER A 162 -8.34 3.96 -10.33
N ASP A 163 -8.67 4.85 -11.26
CA ASP A 163 -8.33 6.26 -11.13
C ASP A 163 -9.08 6.90 -9.95
N LYS A 164 -8.35 7.36 -8.96
CA LYS A 164 -8.90 7.99 -7.76
C LYS A 164 -9.30 9.46 -7.97
N THR A 165 -9.00 10.05 -9.13
CA THR A 165 -9.16 11.48 -9.39
C THR A 165 -10.60 11.95 -9.21
N LYS A 166 -11.59 11.26 -9.82
CA LYS A 166 -13.02 11.64 -9.70
C LYS A 166 -13.48 11.56 -8.23
N ARG A 167 -13.12 10.49 -7.53
CA ARG A 167 -13.47 10.30 -6.11
C ARG A 167 -12.80 11.34 -5.21
N ARG A 168 -11.54 11.69 -5.48
CA ARG A 168 -10.84 12.76 -4.75
C ARG A 168 -11.45 14.14 -5.03
N ASN A 169 -11.85 14.41 -6.27
CA ASN A 169 -12.51 15.67 -6.65
C ASN A 169 -13.91 15.82 -6.03
N SER A 170 -14.61 14.73 -5.71
CA SER A 170 -15.90 14.81 -5.01
C SER A 170 -15.78 15.29 -3.55
N LEU A 171 -14.56 15.37 -3.02
CA LEU A 171 -14.27 15.90 -1.68
C LEU A 171 -14.10 17.42 -1.67
N SER A 172 -14.77 18.12 -2.56
CA SER A 172 -14.67 19.60 -2.73
C SER A 172 -15.09 20.42 -1.52
N ASP A 173 -15.85 19.83 -0.60
CA ASP A 173 -16.27 20.48 0.66
C ASP A 173 -15.18 20.52 1.71
N PHE A 174 -14.08 19.79 1.50
CA PHE A 174 -12.93 19.73 2.38
C PHE A 174 -11.71 20.43 1.78
N GLU A 175 -10.83 20.92 2.67
CA GLU A 175 -9.47 21.30 2.29
C GLU A 175 -8.55 20.09 2.51
N ILE A 176 -8.15 19.43 1.41
CA ILE A 176 -7.24 18.26 1.49
C ILE A 176 -5.84 18.76 1.81
N ILE A 177 -5.43 18.63 3.06
CA ILE A 177 -4.12 19.08 3.56
C ILE A 177 -3.04 18.02 3.43
N MET A 178 -3.41 16.72 3.34
CA MET A 178 -2.47 15.62 3.26
C MET A 178 -3.06 14.42 2.52
N LEU A 179 -2.22 13.71 1.79
CA LEU A 179 -2.54 12.46 1.09
C LEU A 179 -1.50 11.40 1.50
N LEU A 180 -1.95 10.21 1.88
CA LEU A 180 -1.09 9.08 2.21
C LEU A 180 -1.43 7.89 1.32
N GLY A 181 -0.41 7.19 0.82
CA GLY A 181 -0.58 6.01 -0.04
C GLY A 181 0.75 5.35 -0.37
N ASP A 182 0.69 4.14 -0.89
CA ASP A 182 1.84 3.38 -1.37
C ASP A 182 2.07 3.55 -2.88
N ASN A 183 1.05 4.03 -3.61
CA ASN A 183 1.10 4.25 -5.05
C ASN A 183 1.02 5.75 -5.39
N LEU A 184 1.86 6.22 -6.31
CA LEU A 184 1.87 7.64 -6.70
C LEU A 184 0.54 8.13 -7.28
N ALA A 185 -0.28 7.24 -7.88
CA ALA A 185 -1.63 7.58 -8.34
C ALA A 185 -2.60 7.94 -7.21
N ASP A 186 -2.28 7.63 -5.97
CA ASP A 186 -3.03 8.06 -4.78
C ASP A 186 -2.95 9.57 -4.57
N PHE A 187 -1.86 10.19 -5.03
CA PHE A 187 -1.61 11.60 -4.83
C PHE A 187 -2.13 12.48 -5.98
N SER A 188 -1.91 12.04 -7.23
CA SER A 188 -2.26 12.85 -8.40
C SER A 188 -2.52 12.00 -9.65
N SER A 189 -3.45 12.48 -10.49
CA SER A 189 -3.75 11.87 -11.80
C SER A 189 -2.57 11.89 -12.77
N VAL A 190 -1.59 12.76 -12.56
CA VAL A 190 -0.39 12.82 -13.42
C VAL A 190 0.45 11.55 -13.39
N PHE A 191 0.22 10.69 -12.38
CA PHE A 191 0.90 9.40 -12.23
C PHE A 191 0.11 8.21 -12.78
N TYR A 192 -1.21 8.40 -13.00
CA TYR A 192 -2.09 7.30 -13.39
C TYR A 192 -1.80 6.81 -14.81
N LYS A 193 -1.59 5.51 -14.97
CA LYS A 193 -1.28 4.83 -16.25
C LYS A 193 -0.10 5.47 -17.02
N LYS A 194 0.92 5.93 -16.30
CA LYS A 194 2.15 6.48 -16.87
C LYS A 194 3.28 5.48 -16.82
N SER A 195 4.15 5.52 -17.83
CA SER A 195 5.41 4.79 -17.81
C SER A 195 6.29 5.22 -16.64
N ASN A 196 7.18 4.34 -16.16
CA ASN A 196 8.10 4.69 -15.06
C ASN A 196 8.95 5.92 -15.38
N LYS A 197 9.36 6.10 -16.64
CA LYS A 197 10.09 7.30 -17.10
C LYS A 197 9.28 8.58 -16.90
N GLU A 198 7.99 8.57 -17.26
CA GLU A 198 7.09 9.71 -17.05
C GLU A 198 6.82 9.93 -15.55
N ARG A 199 6.63 8.84 -14.79
CA ARG A 199 6.40 8.90 -13.34
C ARG A 199 7.59 9.55 -12.63
N ILE A 200 8.83 9.15 -12.95
CA ILE A 200 10.05 9.78 -12.40
C ILE A 200 10.08 11.28 -12.71
N LYS A 201 9.85 11.67 -13.98
CA LYS A 201 9.77 13.08 -14.35
C LYS A 201 8.72 13.86 -13.56
N ASN A 202 7.56 13.24 -13.32
CA ASN A 202 6.49 13.88 -12.54
C ASN A 202 6.85 13.95 -11.05
N VAL A 203 7.58 12.97 -10.50
CA VAL A 203 8.13 13.03 -9.14
C VAL A 203 9.09 14.22 -9.01
N ASP A 204 10.00 14.40 -9.96
CA ASP A 204 10.95 15.54 -9.96
C ASP A 204 10.20 16.88 -9.97
N SER A 205 9.14 16.98 -10.80
CA SER A 205 8.32 18.21 -10.92
C SER A 205 7.52 18.51 -9.65
N LEU A 206 7.17 17.49 -8.86
CA LEU A 206 6.36 17.59 -7.64
C LEU A 206 7.19 17.33 -6.37
N SER A 207 8.53 17.34 -6.49
CA SER A 207 9.44 16.96 -5.40
C SER A 207 9.15 17.66 -4.08
N ASN A 208 8.76 18.95 -4.11
CA ASN A 208 8.43 19.74 -2.93
C ASN A 208 7.15 19.26 -2.19
N HIS A 209 6.33 18.40 -2.80
CA HIS A 209 5.14 17.86 -2.13
C HIS A 209 5.45 16.61 -1.31
N PHE A 210 6.48 15.84 -1.69
CA PHE A 210 6.82 14.60 -0.99
C PHE A 210 7.43 14.89 0.38
N GLY A 211 6.94 14.19 1.40
CA GLY A 211 7.29 14.45 2.80
C GLY A 211 6.61 15.71 3.38
N GLN A 212 5.69 16.34 2.64
CA GLN A 212 4.87 17.45 3.12
C GLN A 212 3.37 17.11 2.95
N LYS A 213 2.81 17.32 1.76
CA LYS A 213 1.42 16.99 1.44
C LYS A 213 1.25 15.53 1.00
N PHE A 214 2.28 14.94 0.37
CA PHE A 214 2.30 13.57 -0.14
C PHE A 214 3.21 12.71 0.73
N ILE A 215 2.62 11.74 1.41
CA ILE A 215 3.33 10.79 2.29
C ILE A 215 3.28 9.41 1.65
N VAL A 216 4.43 8.96 1.17
CA VAL A 216 4.58 7.68 0.46
C VAL A 216 4.92 6.57 1.45
N LEU A 217 4.17 5.47 1.42
CA LEU A 217 4.48 4.24 2.12
C LEU A 217 5.26 3.28 1.19
N PRO A 218 6.20 2.50 1.71
CA PRO A 218 6.94 1.56 0.87
C PRO A 218 6.09 0.34 0.50
N ASN A 219 6.03 0.01 -0.80
CA ASN A 219 5.45 -1.24 -1.31
C ASN A 219 6.29 -1.77 -2.48
N LEU A 220 6.91 -2.94 -2.28
CA LEU A 220 7.71 -3.64 -3.27
C LEU A 220 7.01 -4.87 -3.88
N ILE A 221 5.75 -5.14 -3.48
CA ILE A 221 5.05 -6.36 -3.88
C ILE A 221 4.29 -6.14 -5.19
N TYR A 222 3.61 -4.99 -5.31
CA TYR A 222 2.83 -4.61 -6.48
C TYR A 222 2.64 -3.10 -6.55
N GLY A 223 2.25 -2.61 -7.72
CA GLY A 223 1.93 -1.19 -7.92
C GLY A 223 2.10 -0.77 -9.36
N ASP A 224 1.74 0.48 -9.68
CA ASP A 224 1.89 1.02 -11.03
C ASP A 224 3.36 1.09 -11.51
N TRP A 225 4.33 0.91 -10.61
CA TRP A 225 5.75 0.79 -10.96
C TRP A 225 6.06 -0.50 -11.73
N GLU A 226 5.19 -1.51 -11.66
CA GLU A 226 5.30 -2.73 -12.46
C GLU A 226 5.05 -2.49 -13.96
N TYR A 227 4.39 -1.38 -14.35
CA TYR A 227 4.23 -0.99 -15.75
C TYR A 227 5.58 -0.68 -16.40
N GLY A 228 6.29 -1.67 -16.86
CA GLY A 228 7.62 -1.53 -17.45
C GLY A 228 8.49 -2.76 -17.28
N PHE A 229 7.95 -3.80 -16.68
CA PHE A 229 8.54 -5.13 -16.63
C PHE A 229 8.09 -6.03 -17.79
N GLU A 230 7.52 -5.47 -18.87
CA GLU A 230 7.19 -6.18 -20.10
C GLU A 230 8.40 -6.34 -21.01
#